data_e125ac0a41a315ddb7f9323059dc0db3
#
_entry.id   e125ac0a41a315ddb7f9323059dc0db3
#
_cell.length_a   1.000
_cell.length_b   1.000
_cell.length_c   1.000
_cell.angle_alpha   90.00
_cell.angle_beta   90.00
_cell.angle_gamma   90.00
#
_symmetry.space_group_name_H-M   'P 1'
#
loop_
_entity.id
_entity.type
_entity.pdbx_description
1 polymer ?
#
loop_
_entity_poly.entity_id
_entity_poly.type
_entity_poly.pdbx_seq_one_letter_code
_entity_poly.pdbx_strand_id
1 'polypeptide(L)' 'LNADDFNWTSEALERLERVPQGFMRDNTQNRVMAWCSQNDIKDISLDVCEEGIRESVKMMEDAIKNGAGIEDFLPAKK' A
#
# COMPACT_ATOMS: atom_id res chain seq x y z
N LEU A 1 5.43 7.75 -8.93
CA LEU A 1 6.37 7.43 -7.86
C LEU A 1 7.28 6.30 -8.28
N ASN A 2 8.56 6.45 -8.01
CA ASN A 2 9.56 5.43 -8.31
C ASN A 2 10.24 4.98 -7.03
N ALA A 3 10.65 3.73 -6.98
CA ALA A 3 11.40 3.24 -5.83
C ALA A 3 12.67 4.04 -5.62
N ASP A 4 13.22 4.61 -6.68
CA ASP A 4 14.43 5.40 -6.59
C ASP A 4 14.22 6.72 -5.85
N ASP A 5 13.00 7.17 -5.71
CA ASP A 5 12.70 8.39 -4.98
C ASP A 5 12.78 8.19 -3.47
N PHE A 6 12.91 6.95 -3.04
CA PHE A 6 12.93 6.60 -1.62
C PHE A 6 14.16 5.77 -1.30
N ASN A 7 14.52 5.78 -0.03
CA ASN A 7 15.65 4.97 0.44
C ASN A 7 15.11 3.74 1.13
N TRP A 8 15.06 2.64 0.40
CA TRP A 8 14.57 1.37 0.95
C TRP A 8 15.73 0.65 1.63
N THR A 9 15.53 0.24 2.88
CA THR A 9 16.54 -0.58 3.55
C THR A 9 16.43 -2.01 3.05
N SER A 10 17.50 -2.78 3.29
CA SER A 10 17.49 -4.19 2.90
C SER A 10 16.35 -4.94 3.55
N GLU A 11 16.08 -4.63 4.81
CA GLU A 11 15.01 -5.28 5.55
C GLU A 11 13.65 -4.96 4.97
N ALA A 12 13.46 -3.71 4.56
CA ALA A 12 12.19 -3.32 3.93
C ALA A 12 11.99 -4.06 2.62
N LEU A 13 13.05 -4.17 1.83
CA LEU A 13 12.97 -4.89 0.56
C LEU A 13 12.69 -6.37 0.79
N GLU A 14 13.30 -6.97 1.80
CA GLU A 14 13.02 -8.36 2.14
C GLU A 14 11.57 -8.57 2.54
N ARG A 15 11.03 -7.62 3.28
CA ARG A 15 9.64 -7.69 3.68
C ARG A 15 8.72 -7.64 2.46
N LEU A 16 9.07 -6.78 1.52
CA LEU A 16 8.30 -6.67 0.29
C LEU A 16 8.35 -7.95 -0.53
N GLU A 17 9.48 -8.65 -0.49
CA GLU A 17 9.62 -9.90 -1.23
C GLU A 17 8.71 -11.00 -0.74
N ARG A 18 8.15 -10.88 0.44
CA ARG A 18 7.18 -11.84 0.94
C ARG A 18 5.84 -11.72 0.21
N VAL A 19 5.61 -10.62 -0.45
CA VAL A 19 4.41 -10.44 -1.25
C VAL A 19 4.64 -11.18 -2.58
N PRO A 20 3.64 -11.90 -3.10
CA PRO A 20 3.81 -12.61 -4.37
C PRO A 20 4.30 -11.68 -5.47
N GLN A 21 5.19 -12.20 -6.30
CA GLN A 21 5.74 -11.44 -7.41
C GLN A 21 4.66 -11.01 -8.37
N GLY A 22 4.97 -9.97 -9.13
CA GLY A 22 4.09 -9.49 -10.14
C GLY A 22 3.32 -8.30 -9.66
N PHE A 23 2.10 -8.18 -10.15
CA PHE A 23 1.37 -6.98 -9.92
C PHE A 23 0.98 -6.78 -8.44
N MET A 24 0.86 -7.85 -7.67
CA MET A 24 0.56 -7.69 -6.25
C MET A 24 1.71 -7.02 -5.51
N ARG A 25 2.93 -7.44 -5.82
CA ARG A 25 4.10 -6.82 -5.20
C ARG A 25 4.23 -5.37 -5.65
N ASP A 26 4.04 -5.12 -6.94
CA ASP A 26 4.11 -3.77 -7.48
C ASP A 26 3.08 -2.86 -6.85
N ASN A 27 1.86 -3.33 -6.70
CA ASN A 27 0.81 -2.55 -6.07
C ASN A 27 1.13 -2.24 -4.62
N THR A 28 1.62 -3.24 -3.89
CA THR A 28 1.98 -3.04 -2.49
C THR A 28 3.09 -2.00 -2.37
N GLN A 29 4.10 -2.12 -3.22
CA GLN A 29 5.21 -1.18 -3.19
C GLN A 29 4.71 0.24 -3.49
N ASN A 30 3.86 0.37 -4.49
CA ASN A 30 3.32 1.69 -4.85
C ASN A 30 2.49 2.29 -3.72
N ARG A 31 1.72 1.47 -3.03
CA ARG A 31 0.92 1.95 -1.91
C ARG A 31 1.78 2.42 -0.75
N VAL A 32 2.84 1.67 -0.46
CA VAL A 32 3.75 2.07 0.60
C VAL A 32 4.40 3.39 0.24
N MET A 33 4.85 3.52 -1.01
CA MET A 33 5.48 4.75 -1.46
C MET A 33 4.50 5.93 -1.42
N ALA A 34 3.25 5.70 -1.81
CA ALA A 34 2.25 6.76 -1.78
C ALA A 34 1.98 7.21 -0.35
N TRP A 35 1.88 6.27 0.57
CA TRP A 35 1.66 6.61 1.97
C TRP A 35 2.86 7.39 2.52
N CYS A 36 4.06 6.95 2.19
CA CYS A 36 5.26 7.63 2.65
C CYS A 36 5.34 9.04 2.07
N SER A 37 4.97 9.18 0.81
CA SER A 37 4.98 10.50 0.18
C SER A 37 4.01 11.46 0.88
N GLN A 38 2.85 10.95 1.26
CA GLN A 38 1.86 11.77 1.95
C GLN A 38 2.32 12.19 3.33
N ASN A 39 3.23 11.43 3.93
CA ASN A 39 3.73 11.70 5.26
C ASN A 39 5.15 12.25 5.26
N ASP A 40 5.66 12.63 4.09
CA ASP A 40 7.01 13.18 3.95
C ASP A 40 8.09 12.22 4.44
N ILE A 41 7.90 10.94 4.24
CA ILE A 41 8.87 9.93 4.63
C ILE A 41 9.62 9.49 3.40
N LYS A 42 10.95 9.59 3.44
CA LYS A 42 11.78 9.15 2.32
C LYS A 42 12.56 7.91 2.64
N ASP A 43 12.85 7.68 3.92
CA ASP A 43 13.61 6.51 4.34
C ASP A 43 12.64 5.42 4.75
N ILE A 44 12.61 4.36 3.97
CA ILE A 44 11.66 3.27 4.21
C ILE A 44 12.39 2.12 4.86
N SER A 45 12.29 2.06 6.18
CA SER A 45 12.82 0.96 6.95
C SER A 45 11.75 -0.14 7.05
N LEU A 46 12.11 -1.25 7.68
CA LEU A 46 11.16 -2.33 7.88
C LEU A 46 9.90 -1.85 8.59
N ASP A 47 10.07 -1.07 9.65
CA ASP A 47 8.94 -0.54 10.40
C ASP A 47 8.04 0.33 9.54
N VAL A 48 8.66 1.22 8.76
CA VAL A 48 7.92 2.11 7.88
C VAL A 48 7.20 1.32 6.80
N CYS A 49 7.88 0.32 6.26
CA CYS A 49 7.29 -0.52 5.22
C CYS A 49 6.05 -1.24 5.76
N GLU A 50 6.16 -1.83 6.93
CA GLU A 50 5.03 -2.53 7.52
C GLU A 50 3.89 -1.59 7.87
N GLU A 51 4.23 -0.41 8.36
CA GLU A 51 3.22 0.59 8.66
C GLU A 51 2.49 1.01 7.39
N GLY A 52 3.23 1.25 6.31
CA GLY A 52 2.64 1.63 5.04
C GLY A 52 1.71 0.57 4.50
N ILE A 53 2.11 -0.70 4.61
CA ILE A 53 1.27 -1.81 4.17
C ILE A 53 -0.01 -1.84 5.00
N ARG A 54 0.11 -1.74 6.31
CA ARG A 54 -1.03 -1.79 7.20
C ARG A 54 -2.00 -0.65 6.93
N GLU A 55 -1.46 0.56 6.76
CA GLU A 55 -2.30 1.72 6.52
C GLU A 55 -3.00 1.65 5.17
N SER A 56 -2.32 1.13 4.16
CA SER A 56 -2.94 1.03 2.85
C SER A 56 -4.07 0.01 2.86
N VAL A 57 -3.91 -1.10 3.58
CA VAL A 57 -4.98 -2.09 3.69
C VAL A 57 -6.16 -1.49 4.45
N LYS A 58 -5.87 -0.73 5.50
CA LYS A 58 -6.91 -0.09 6.29
C LYS A 58 -7.72 0.88 5.45
N MET A 59 -7.06 1.65 4.62
CA MET A 59 -7.76 2.59 3.74
C MET A 59 -8.66 1.86 2.76
N MET A 60 -8.19 0.74 2.23
CA MET A 60 -9.02 -0.07 1.35
C MET A 60 -10.24 -0.60 2.07
N GLU A 61 -10.05 -1.11 3.27
CA GLU A 61 -11.16 -1.64 4.05
C GLU A 61 -12.18 -0.58 4.38
N ASP A 62 -11.73 0.62 4.71
CA ASP A 62 -12.63 1.72 5.02
C ASP A 62 -13.45 2.10 3.79
N ALA A 63 -12.83 2.13 2.63
CA ALA A 63 -13.55 2.45 1.40
C ALA A 63 -14.62 1.39 1.12
N ILE A 64 -14.30 0.13 1.35
CA ILE A 64 -15.25 -0.94 1.14
C ILE A 64 -16.39 -0.85 2.16
N LYS A 65 -16.06 -0.60 3.41
CA LYS A 65 -17.07 -0.50 4.45
C LYS A 65 -18.04 0.63 4.20
N ASN A 66 -17.54 1.72 3.66
CA ASN A 66 -18.41 2.85 3.35
C ASN A 66 -19.21 2.64 2.08
N GLY A 67 -18.98 1.52 1.40
CA GLY A 67 -19.73 1.19 0.22
C GLY A 67 -19.35 1.96 -1.01
N ALA A 68 -18.29 2.73 -0.92
CA ALA A 68 -17.93 3.64 -1.99
C ALA A 68 -17.68 2.92 -3.31
N GLY A 69 -17.07 1.76 -3.25
CA GLY A 69 -16.80 1.04 -4.48
C GLY A 69 -17.80 -0.06 -4.74
N ILE A 70 -18.32 -0.63 -3.67
CA ILE A 70 -19.21 -1.77 -3.80
C ILE A 70 -20.56 -1.40 -4.36
N GLU A 71 -21.09 -0.29 -3.95
CA GLU A 71 -22.41 0.09 -4.40
C GLU A 71 -22.47 0.31 -5.89
N ASP A 72 -21.36 0.71 -6.47
CA ASP A 72 -21.30 0.90 -7.91
C ASP A 72 -21.38 -0.42 -8.65
N PHE A 73 -20.92 -1.49 -8.00
CA PHE A 73 -20.90 -2.80 -8.64
C PHE A 73 -22.14 -3.63 -8.33
N LEU A 74 -22.86 -3.27 -7.31
CA LEU A 74 -23.99 -4.08 -6.89
C LEU A 74 -25.29 -3.38 -7.19
N PRO A 75 -25.75 -3.44 -8.41
CA PRO A 75 -26.98 -2.76 -8.78
C PRO A 75 -28.18 -3.29 -8.03
N ALA A 76 -28.10 -4.49 -7.61
CA ALA A 76 -29.22 -5.06 -6.94
C ALA A 76 -29.44 -4.54 -5.56
N LYS A 77 -28.63 -3.64 -5.18
CA LYS A 77 -28.78 -3.11 -3.95
C LYS A 77 -30.05 -2.50 -3.71
N LYS A 78 -30.73 -2.25 -4.24
CA LYS A 78 -31.92 -1.67 -4.00
C LYS A 78 -32.78 -2.26 -3.50
#